data_f4ab71acb9420a551811320e7b4ecf3b
#
_entry.id   f4ab71acb9420a551811320e7b4ecf3b
#
_cell.length_a   1.000
_cell.length_b   1.000
_cell.length_c   1.000
_cell.angle_alpha   90.00
_cell.angle_beta   90.00
_cell.angle_gamma   90.00
#
_symmetry.space_group_name_H-M   'P 1'
#
loop_
_entity.id
_entity.type
_entity.pdbx_description
1 polymer ?
#
loop_
_entity_poly.entity_id
_entity_poly.type
_entity_poly.pdbx_seq_one_letter_code
_entity_poly.pdbx_strand_id
1 'polypeptide(L)'
;MTDPLIRTGDEIEYDAVDAADGLEKGVLIAEEHGAPNFAIRRFELEAGATVPEHTNEVEHEQYVLQGAYTVGIGDEEYEVEAGDSLLIPAGTVHWYRNESDDRGAFLCAVPNGDDEIDLIE
;
A
#
# COMPACT_ATOMS: atom_id res chain seq x y z
N MET A 1 -16.00 13.74 20.03
CA MET A 1 -16.67 12.66 19.26
C MET A 1 -16.28 12.72 17.81
N THR A 2 -16.00 11.57 17.20
CA THR A 2 -15.66 11.50 15.78
C THR A 2 -16.93 11.47 14.94
N ASP A 3 -17.00 12.32 13.93
CA ASP A 3 -18.15 12.35 13.03
C ASP A 3 -17.97 11.31 11.92
N PRO A 4 -19.09 10.70 11.50
CA PRO A 4 -19.03 9.81 10.34
C PRO A 4 -18.67 10.61 9.08
N LEU A 5 -17.96 9.95 8.16
CA LEU A 5 -17.53 10.57 6.91
C LEU A 5 -17.67 9.58 5.77
N ILE A 6 -18.16 10.07 4.65
CA ILE A 6 -18.16 9.30 3.40
C ILE A 6 -17.39 10.11 2.37
N ARG A 7 -16.39 9.47 1.76
CA ARG A 7 -15.66 10.03 0.63
C ARG A 7 -15.95 9.17 -0.57
N THR A 8 -16.33 9.79 -1.67
CA THR A 8 -16.63 9.06 -2.90
C THR A 8 -15.34 8.80 -3.69
N GLY A 9 -15.38 7.82 -4.57
CA GLY A 9 -14.18 7.46 -5.34
C GLY A 9 -13.60 8.60 -6.17
N ASP A 10 -14.44 9.49 -6.65
CA ASP A 10 -14.01 10.65 -7.45
C ASP A 10 -13.38 11.77 -6.62
N GLU A 11 -13.49 11.70 -5.30
CA GLU A 11 -12.83 12.66 -4.39
C GLU A 11 -11.39 12.26 -4.07
N ILE A 12 -10.99 11.04 -4.42
CA ILE A 12 -9.66 10.54 -4.08
C ILE A 12 -8.65 10.97 -5.14
N GLU A 13 -7.61 11.65 -4.70
CA GLU A 13 -6.51 12.06 -5.57
C GLU A 13 -5.36 11.05 -5.43
N TYR A 14 -4.79 10.65 -6.55
CA TYR A 14 -3.67 9.72 -6.59
C TYR A 14 -2.42 10.46 -6.98
N ASP A 15 -1.35 10.23 -6.22
CA ASP A 15 -0.05 10.83 -6.48
C ASP A 15 1.00 9.74 -6.65
N ALA A 16 1.97 10.01 -7.51
CA ALA A 16 3.11 9.11 -7.68
C ALA A 16 3.89 9.02 -6.37
N VAL A 17 4.33 7.80 -6.03
CA VAL A 17 5.18 7.58 -4.87
C VAL A 17 6.63 7.73 -5.30
N ASP A 18 7.35 8.69 -4.73
CA ASP A 18 8.71 9.01 -5.13
C ASP A 18 9.70 7.86 -4.97
N ALA A 19 9.41 6.95 -4.05
CA ALA A 19 10.30 5.82 -3.75
C ALA A 19 10.30 4.74 -4.83
N ALA A 20 9.39 4.79 -5.80
CA ALA A 20 9.23 3.74 -6.81
C ALA A 20 8.66 4.28 -8.11
N ASP A 21 9.06 3.66 -9.21
CA ASP A 21 8.48 3.98 -10.52
C ASP A 21 7.24 3.11 -10.72
N GLY A 22 6.14 3.74 -11.13
CA GLY A 22 4.91 3.01 -11.45
C GLY A 22 4.04 2.68 -10.25
N LEU A 23 4.27 3.32 -9.12
CA LEU A 23 3.42 3.17 -7.93
C LEU A 23 2.72 4.49 -7.65
N GLU A 24 1.39 4.44 -7.55
CA GLU A 24 0.56 5.58 -7.18
C GLU A 24 -0.18 5.28 -5.89
N LYS A 25 -0.43 6.33 -5.10
CA LYS A 25 -1.09 6.21 -3.79
C LYS A 25 -2.24 7.18 -3.69
N GLY A 26 -3.40 6.68 -3.28
CA GLY A 26 -4.55 7.49 -2.91
C GLY A 26 -4.88 7.28 -1.44
N VAL A 27 -4.98 8.35 -0.68
CA VAL A 27 -5.38 8.28 0.73
C VAL A 27 -6.90 8.30 0.77
N LEU A 28 -7.50 7.21 1.24
CA LEU A 28 -8.95 7.09 1.27
C LEU A 28 -9.54 7.72 2.53
N ILE A 29 -9.12 7.25 3.69
CA ILE A 29 -9.51 7.80 4.99
C ILE A 29 -8.27 7.82 5.87
N ALA A 30 -7.99 8.94 6.50
CA ALA A 30 -6.83 9.09 7.37
C ALA A 30 -7.10 10.08 8.49
N GLU A 31 -6.10 10.32 9.30
CA GLU A 31 -6.17 11.24 10.44
C GLU A 31 -6.60 12.65 10.00
N GLU A 32 -6.13 13.10 8.84
CA GLU A 32 -6.50 14.40 8.28
C GLU A 32 -8.00 14.52 7.98
N HIS A 33 -8.70 13.39 7.89
CA HIS A 33 -10.15 13.34 7.68
C HIS A 33 -10.91 13.09 8.98
N GLY A 34 -10.19 13.05 10.12
CA GLY A 34 -10.80 12.83 11.43
C GLY A 34 -10.79 11.39 11.91
N ALA A 35 -10.13 10.48 11.22
CA ALA A 35 -10.04 9.08 11.66
C ALA A 35 -9.15 8.99 12.90
N PRO A 36 -9.66 8.45 14.03
CA PRO A 36 -8.90 8.50 15.29
C PRO A 36 -7.81 7.43 15.44
N ASN A 37 -7.93 6.29 14.76
CA ASN A 37 -7.03 5.17 15.01
C ASN A 37 -6.35 4.59 13.77
N PHE A 38 -7.03 4.54 12.64
CA PHE A 38 -6.53 3.85 11.45
C PHE A 38 -6.65 4.70 10.19
N ALA A 39 -5.78 4.40 9.23
CA ALA A 39 -5.86 4.98 7.90
C ALA A 39 -6.00 3.86 6.88
N ILE A 40 -6.69 4.15 5.77
CA ILE A 40 -6.79 3.24 4.63
C ILE A 40 -6.30 3.97 3.40
N ARG A 41 -5.38 3.34 2.66
CA ARG A 41 -4.85 3.86 1.41
C ARG A 41 -5.05 2.83 0.31
N ARG A 42 -5.20 3.31 -0.91
CA ARG A 42 -5.23 2.45 -2.09
C ARG A 42 -3.98 2.72 -2.91
N PHE A 43 -3.27 1.66 -3.27
CA PHE A 43 -2.10 1.75 -4.13
C PHE A 43 -2.40 1.10 -5.48
N GLU A 44 -1.86 1.69 -6.54
CA GLU A 44 -1.93 1.14 -7.88
C GLU A 44 -0.51 0.90 -8.37
N LEU A 45 -0.24 -0.31 -8.85
CA LEU A 45 1.06 -0.77 -9.28
C LEU A 45 1.01 -1.07 -10.77
N GLU A 46 1.64 -0.22 -11.59
CA GLU A 46 1.62 -0.39 -13.03
C GLU A 46 2.25 -1.71 -13.48
N ALA A 47 1.85 -2.18 -14.66
CA ALA A 47 2.50 -3.33 -15.28
C ALA A 47 3.99 -3.03 -15.45
N GLY A 48 4.84 -3.96 -15.06
CA GLY A 48 6.29 -3.80 -15.13
C GLY A 48 6.92 -3.00 -13.99
N ALA A 49 6.11 -2.47 -13.07
CA ALA A 49 6.63 -1.64 -11.97
C ALA A 49 7.38 -2.46 -10.93
N THR A 50 8.36 -1.84 -10.31
CA THR A 50 9.13 -2.41 -9.22
C THR A 50 9.22 -1.41 -8.08
N VAL A 51 8.88 -1.85 -6.88
CA VAL A 51 9.07 -1.06 -5.65
C VAL A 51 10.27 -1.65 -4.94
N PRO A 52 11.35 -0.89 -4.74
CA PRO A 52 12.58 -1.44 -4.15
C PRO A 52 12.40 -1.83 -2.69
N GLU A 53 13.36 -2.59 -2.17
CA GLU A 53 13.36 -3.00 -0.77
C GLU A 53 13.29 -1.80 0.15
N HIS A 54 12.38 -1.85 1.12
CA HIS A 54 12.19 -0.77 2.09
C HIS A 54 11.57 -1.32 3.36
N THR A 55 11.57 -0.49 4.40
CA THR A 55 10.86 -0.78 5.65
C THR A 55 9.89 0.36 5.93
N ASN A 56 8.89 0.07 6.74
CA ASN A 56 7.96 1.07 7.26
C ASN A 56 7.93 0.94 8.77
N GLU A 57 7.68 2.04 9.48
CA GLU A 57 7.67 2.05 10.94
C GLU A 57 6.44 1.39 11.56
N VAL A 58 5.37 1.25 10.79
CA VAL A 58 4.11 0.67 11.26
C VAL A 58 3.77 -0.58 10.46
N GLU A 59 2.98 -1.46 11.06
CA GLU A 59 2.51 -2.64 10.35
C GLU A 59 1.51 -2.28 9.25
N HIS A 60 1.47 -3.09 8.21
CA HIS A 60 0.54 -2.92 7.09
C HIS A 60 -0.33 -4.16 6.95
N GLU A 61 -1.64 -3.99 6.93
CA GLU A 61 -2.60 -5.01 6.52
C GLU A 61 -3.06 -4.65 5.13
N GLN A 62 -2.91 -5.58 4.19
CA GLN A 62 -3.22 -5.32 2.78
C GLN A 62 -4.22 -6.31 2.22
N TYR A 63 -5.02 -5.83 1.29
CA TYR A 63 -5.97 -6.65 0.54
C TYR A 63 -5.81 -6.37 -0.94
N VAL A 64 -5.52 -7.40 -1.73
CA VAL A 64 -5.32 -7.25 -3.17
C VAL A 64 -6.67 -7.09 -3.86
N LEU A 65 -6.84 -5.97 -4.55
CA LEU A 65 -8.08 -5.64 -5.25
C LEU A 65 -8.09 -6.08 -6.71
N GLN A 66 -6.93 -6.01 -7.36
CA GLN A 66 -6.84 -6.18 -8.80
C GLN A 66 -5.46 -6.71 -9.18
N GLY A 67 -5.43 -7.58 -10.18
CA GLY A 67 -4.20 -8.07 -10.76
C GLY A 67 -3.51 -9.14 -9.95
N ALA A 68 -2.27 -9.43 -10.35
CA ALA A 68 -1.41 -10.41 -9.68
C ALA A 68 0.02 -9.87 -9.72
N TYR A 69 0.75 -10.00 -8.62
CA TYR A 69 2.12 -9.49 -8.55
C TYR A 69 2.91 -10.25 -7.47
N THR A 70 4.21 -10.00 -7.41
CA THR A 70 5.10 -10.64 -6.44
C THR A 70 5.38 -9.67 -5.29
N VAL A 71 5.31 -10.17 -4.07
CA VAL A 71 5.65 -9.42 -2.85
C VAL A 71 6.79 -10.15 -2.16
N GLY A 72 7.87 -9.45 -1.88
CA GLY A 72 8.93 -9.96 -1.02
C GLY A 72 8.70 -9.45 0.40
N ILE A 73 8.70 -10.35 1.37
CA ILE A 73 8.53 -10.00 2.79
C ILE A 73 9.59 -10.77 3.56
N GLY A 74 10.53 -10.05 4.18
CA GLY A 74 11.69 -10.68 4.80
C GLY A 74 12.50 -11.41 3.74
N ASP A 75 12.79 -12.68 3.96
CA ASP A 75 13.59 -13.50 3.05
C ASP A 75 12.74 -14.32 2.07
N GLU A 76 11.44 -14.16 2.10
CA GLU A 76 10.52 -14.97 1.29
C GLU A 76 9.83 -14.15 0.21
N GLU A 77 9.52 -14.80 -0.91
CA GLU A 77 8.74 -14.22 -1.98
C GLU A 77 7.36 -14.88 -2.03
N TYR A 78 6.34 -14.08 -2.28
CA TYR A 78 4.96 -14.56 -2.36
C TYR A 78 4.32 -14.04 -3.65
N GLU A 79 3.62 -14.89 -4.35
CA GLU A 79 2.78 -14.45 -5.46
C GLU A 79 1.38 -14.24 -4.94
N VAL A 80 0.82 -13.07 -5.19
CA VAL A 80 -0.52 -12.71 -4.72
C VAL A 80 -1.37 -12.26 -5.88
N GLU A 81 -2.69 -12.43 -5.70
CA GLU A 81 -3.67 -12.03 -6.72
C GLU A 81 -4.91 -11.48 -6.03
N ALA A 82 -5.81 -10.92 -6.83
CA ALA A 82 -7.04 -10.32 -6.31
C ALA A 82 -7.75 -11.27 -5.34
N GLY A 83 -8.10 -10.77 -4.17
CA GLY A 83 -8.73 -11.54 -3.10
C GLY A 83 -7.78 -12.01 -2.00
N ASP A 84 -6.47 -11.90 -2.21
CA ASP A 84 -5.50 -12.31 -1.20
C ASP A 84 -5.28 -11.21 -0.16
N SER A 85 -4.96 -11.61 1.05
CA SER A 85 -4.68 -10.69 2.17
C SER A 85 -3.26 -10.90 2.68
N LEU A 86 -2.63 -9.82 3.12
CA LEU A 86 -1.25 -9.86 3.59
C LEU A 86 -1.11 -9.11 4.91
N LEU A 87 -0.19 -9.59 5.73
CA LEU A 87 0.29 -8.84 6.90
C LEU A 87 1.79 -8.61 6.72
N ILE A 88 2.19 -7.35 6.77
CA ILE A 88 3.60 -6.98 6.76
C ILE A 88 3.90 -6.34 8.10
N PRO A 89 4.64 -7.03 8.98
CA PRO A 89 4.95 -6.48 10.32
C PRO A 89 5.81 -5.23 10.23
N ALA A 90 5.70 -4.38 11.25
CA ALA A 90 6.51 -3.17 11.36
C ALA A 90 8.01 -3.51 11.27
N GLY A 91 8.75 -2.72 10.52
CA GLY A 91 10.20 -2.88 10.38
C GLY A 91 10.65 -4.04 9.50
N THR A 92 9.74 -4.77 8.89
CA THR A 92 10.11 -5.89 8.03
C THR A 92 10.43 -5.38 6.63
N VAL A 93 11.59 -5.79 6.09
CA VAL A 93 11.99 -5.43 4.72
C VAL A 93 11.01 -6.06 3.75
N HIS A 94 10.50 -5.27 2.84
CA HIS A 94 9.59 -5.78 1.81
C HIS A 94 9.73 -4.98 0.51
N TRP A 95 9.23 -5.58 -0.57
CA TRP A 95 9.29 -5.00 -1.91
C TRP A 95 8.16 -5.58 -2.75
N TYR A 96 7.88 -4.95 -3.90
CA TYR A 96 6.85 -5.41 -4.84
C TYR A 96 7.42 -5.44 -6.25
N ARG A 97 6.94 -6.37 -7.05
CA ARG A 97 7.31 -6.45 -8.47
C ARG A 97 6.11 -6.94 -9.27
N ASN A 98 5.68 -6.14 -10.21
CA ASN A 98 4.57 -6.51 -11.10
C ASN A 98 5.11 -6.89 -12.47
N GLU A 99 5.38 -8.17 -12.68
CA GLU A 99 5.88 -8.69 -13.94
C GLU A 99 4.76 -9.04 -14.93
N SER A 100 3.51 -8.83 -14.54
CA SER A 100 2.37 -9.10 -15.41
C SER A 100 2.14 -7.95 -16.40
N ASP A 101 1.25 -8.18 -17.38
CA ASP A 101 0.86 -7.17 -18.35
C ASP A 101 -0.28 -6.28 -17.85
N ASP A 102 -0.80 -6.58 -16.67
CA ASP A 102 -1.95 -5.88 -16.08
C ASP A 102 -1.56 -5.07 -14.86
N ARG A 103 -2.28 -3.97 -14.64
CA ARG A 103 -2.11 -3.15 -13.44
C ARG A 103 -2.55 -3.92 -12.21
N GLY A 104 -1.81 -3.77 -11.11
CA GLY A 104 -2.19 -4.29 -9.80
C GLY A 104 -2.75 -3.16 -8.93
N ALA A 105 -3.57 -3.51 -7.96
CA ALA A 105 -4.07 -2.55 -6.98
C ALA A 105 -4.33 -3.26 -5.66
N PHE A 106 -4.06 -2.54 -4.56
CA PHE A 106 -4.32 -3.09 -3.23
C PHE A 106 -4.71 -2.00 -2.24
N LEU A 107 -5.49 -2.41 -1.25
CA LEU A 107 -5.77 -1.56 -0.08
C LEU A 107 -4.71 -1.82 0.97
N CYS A 108 -4.36 -0.78 1.70
CA CYS A 108 -3.42 -0.88 2.80
C CYS A 108 -3.97 -0.15 4.01
N ALA A 109 -4.22 -0.89 5.09
CA ALA A 109 -4.67 -0.34 6.36
C ALA A 109 -3.47 -0.22 7.29
N VAL A 110 -3.32 0.93 7.91
CA VAL A 110 -2.23 1.21 8.85
C VAL A 110 -2.77 1.94 10.07
N PRO A 111 -2.12 1.80 11.25
CA PRO A 111 -2.47 2.67 12.37
C PRO A 111 -2.03 4.10 12.08
N ASN A 112 -2.70 5.06 12.70
CA ASN A 112 -2.27 6.46 12.59
C ASN A 112 -0.89 6.64 13.20
N GLY A 113 -0.12 7.59 12.66
CA GLY A 113 1.23 7.87 13.08
C GLY A 113 2.15 8.06 11.88
N ASP A 114 3.44 8.08 12.14
CA ASP A 114 4.42 8.24 11.08
C ASP A 114 4.60 6.92 10.33
N ASP A 115 4.34 6.96 9.04
CA ASP A 115 4.51 5.81 8.16
C ASP A 115 5.48 6.17 7.04
N GLU A 116 6.72 6.40 7.42
CA GLU A 116 7.76 6.75 6.46
C GLU A 116 8.34 5.51 5.81
N ILE A 117 8.68 5.65 4.54
CA ILE A 117 9.34 4.60 3.78
C ILE A 117 10.84 4.78 3.94
N ASP A 118 11.50 3.79 4.53
CA ASP A 118 12.95 3.75 4.68
C ASP A 118 13.53 2.78 3.65
N LEU A 119 14.17 3.34 2.62
CA LEU A 119 14.78 2.53 1.57
C LEU A 119 16.04 1.84 2.08
N ILE A 120 16.22 0.61 1.65
CA ILE A 120 17.42 -0.17 1.94
C ILE A 120 18.43 0.09 0.82
N GLU A 121 19.60 0.57 1.21
CA GLU A 121 20.67 0.88 0.28
C GLU A 121 21.74 -0.20 0.25
#